data_8a6b8fb3a468440088dc56933f3efb04
#
_entry.id   8a6b8fb3a468440088dc56933f3efb04
#
_cell.length_a   1.000
_cell.length_b   1.000
_cell.length_c   1.000
_cell.angle_alpha   90.00
_cell.angle_beta   90.00
_cell.angle_gamma   90.00
#
_symmetry.space_group_name_H-M   'P 1'
#
loop_
_entity.id
_entity.type
_entity.pdbx_description
1 polymer ?
#
loop_
_entity_poly.entity_id
_entity_poly.type
_entity_poly.pdbx_seq_one_letter_code
_entity_poly.pdbx_strand_id
1 'polypeptide(L)'
;APLIPTTKGVSLLIDCGANVDARPSHLVQFAKMGSIYMENVVGIKNPKVAIVNNGAEEEKGNALVKETFPLLKECKSINFIGSIEARDIPAGYADVVVCEAFVGNVILKLYEGVGSALVQKIKEGMMTSTRSKIGALLVKPALKETLKSFDATEYGGAPLLGLKGLV
;
A
#
# COMPACT_ATOMS: atom_id res chain seq x y z
N ALA A 1 -2.38 -7.93 5.73
CA ALA A 1 -1.38 -6.99 5.18
C ALA A 1 -1.20 -7.26 3.68
N PRO A 2 -1.94 -6.58 2.78
CA PRO A 2 -1.79 -6.73 1.34
C PRO A 2 -0.55 -6.02 0.80
N LEU A 3 0.00 -6.54 -0.29
CA LEU A 3 0.93 -5.83 -1.16
C LEU A 3 0.12 -4.97 -2.14
N ILE A 4 0.38 -3.67 -2.15
CA ILE A 4 -0.26 -2.70 -3.04
C ILE A 4 0.69 -2.39 -4.19
N PRO A 5 0.26 -2.52 -5.46
CA PRO A 5 1.05 -2.09 -6.60
C PRO A 5 1.33 -0.59 -6.56
N THR A 6 2.53 -0.20 -6.93
CA THR A 6 2.96 1.20 -7.03
C THR A 6 3.74 1.43 -8.32
N THR A 7 4.05 2.67 -8.65
CA THR A 7 4.88 2.99 -9.83
C THR A 7 6.33 2.52 -9.70
N LYS A 8 6.76 2.07 -8.52
CA LYS A 8 8.14 1.58 -8.26
C LYS A 8 8.19 0.09 -7.89
N GLY A 9 7.09 -0.63 -8.00
CA GLY A 9 6.96 -2.02 -7.59
C GLY A 9 5.78 -2.21 -6.64
N VAL A 10 6.01 -2.69 -5.43
CA VAL A 10 4.96 -2.93 -4.43
C VAL A 10 5.28 -2.27 -3.10
N SER A 11 4.25 -1.89 -2.36
CA SER A 11 4.33 -1.47 -0.95
C SER A 11 3.43 -2.36 -0.10
N LEU A 12 3.87 -2.73 1.09
CA LEU A 12 3.07 -3.46 2.06
C LEU A 12 2.22 -2.47 2.87
N LEU A 13 0.90 -2.63 2.86
CA LEU A 13 -0.01 -1.86 3.71
C LEU A 13 -0.40 -2.69 4.93
N ILE A 14 -0.13 -2.19 6.13
CA ILE A 14 -0.35 -2.90 7.39
C ILE A 14 -0.78 -1.92 8.50
N ASP A 15 -1.95 -2.07 9.12
CA ASP A 15 -2.96 -3.11 9.08
C ASP A 15 -4.16 -2.69 8.20
N CYS A 16 -4.88 -3.67 7.63
CA CYS A 16 -6.01 -3.41 6.72
C CYS A 16 -7.31 -4.13 7.16
N GLY A 17 -7.53 -4.33 8.46
CA GLY A 17 -8.79 -4.87 8.93
C GLY A 17 -8.73 -5.85 10.11
N ALA A 18 -7.54 -6.24 10.58
CA ALA A 18 -7.43 -7.21 11.68
C ALA A 18 -7.56 -6.57 13.07
N ASN A 19 -7.01 -5.36 13.28
CA ASN A 19 -6.99 -4.69 14.58
C ASN A 19 -7.63 -3.30 14.51
N VAL A 20 -8.92 -3.22 14.76
CA VAL A 20 -9.68 -1.96 14.70
C VAL A 20 -9.24 -1.00 15.82
N ASP A 21 -9.04 -1.52 17.03
CA ASP A 21 -8.61 -0.74 18.20
C ASP A 21 -7.09 -0.88 18.44
N ALA A 22 -6.30 -0.39 17.50
CA ALA A 22 -4.85 -0.46 17.58
C ALA A 22 -4.31 0.54 18.62
N ARG A 23 -3.23 0.14 19.29
CA ARG A 23 -2.44 0.98 20.21
C ARG A 23 -1.09 1.30 19.58
N PRO A 24 -0.37 2.34 20.05
CA PRO A 24 0.96 2.69 19.52
C PRO A 24 1.93 1.50 19.44
N SER A 25 1.93 0.63 20.44
CA SER A 25 2.75 -0.58 20.46
C SER A 25 2.42 -1.58 19.33
N HIS A 26 1.15 -1.64 18.90
CA HIS A 26 0.74 -2.48 17.76
C HIS A 26 1.32 -1.93 16.46
N LEU A 27 1.25 -0.61 16.22
CA LEU A 27 1.79 0.01 15.02
C LEU A 27 3.31 -0.16 14.93
N VAL A 28 4.03 -0.10 16.06
CA VAL A 28 5.47 -0.40 16.10
C VAL A 28 5.74 -1.87 15.73
N GLN A 29 4.90 -2.79 16.19
CA GLN A 29 5.00 -4.21 15.81
C GLN A 29 4.70 -4.40 14.32
N PHE A 30 3.67 -3.73 13.77
CA PHE A 30 3.36 -3.76 12.34
C PHE A 30 4.52 -3.26 11.49
N ALA A 31 5.16 -2.16 11.90
CA ALA A 31 6.35 -1.64 11.23
C ALA A 31 7.49 -2.67 11.17
N LYS A 32 7.78 -3.34 12.30
CA LYS A 32 8.81 -4.39 12.38
C LYS A 32 8.45 -5.61 11.53
N MET A 33 7.22 -6.12 11.65
CA MET A 33 6.75 -7.27 10.87
C MET A 33 6.76 -6.98 9.38
N GLY A 34 6.28 -5.79 9.00
CA GLY A 34 6.28 -5.34 7.61
C GLY A 34 7.70 -5.22 7.04
N SER A 35 8.64 -4.64 7.81
CA SER A 35 10.04 -4.53 7.41
C SER A 35 10.67 -5.91 7.17
N ILE A 36 10.48 -6.84 8.10
CA ILE A 36 10.98 -8.22 7.98
C ILE A 36 10.36 -8.93 6.76
N TYR A 37 9.06 -8.77 6.54
CA TYR A 37 8.37 -9.36 5.40
C TYR A 37 8.89 -8.81 4.06
N MET A 38 9.02 -7.50 3.93
CA MET A 38 9.51 -6.87 2.70
C MET A 38 10.97 -7.25 2.42
N GLU A 39 11.78 -7.42 3.46
CA GLU A 39 13.18 -7.82 3.29
C GLU A 39 13.34 -9.30 2.91
N ASN A 40 12.63 -10.22 3.59
CA ASN A 40 12.87 -11.66 3.45
C ASN A 40 11.97 -12.33 2.40
N VAL A 41 10.78 -11.79 2.14
CA VAL A 41 9.82 -12.38 1.19
C VAL A 41 9.83 -11.63 -0.15
N VAL A 42 9.83 -10.30 -0.11
CA VAL A 42 9.82 -9.47 -1.33
C VAL A 42 11.24 -9.18 -1.82
N GLY A 43 12.24 -9.20 -0.93
CA GLY A 43 13.66 -9.03 -1.28
C GLY A 43 14.13 -7.58 -1.31
N ILE A 44 13.38 -6.64 -0.72
CA ILE A 44 13.75 -5.22 -0.64
C ILE A 44 14.66 -5.01 0.57
N LYS A 45 15.92 -4.74 0.33
CA LYS A 45 16.92 -4.49 1.39
C LYS A 45 16.64 -3.16 2.09
N ASN A 46 16.66 -3.16 3.43
CA ASN A 46 16.45 -1.99 4.27
C ASN A 46 15.18 -1.20 3.88
N PRO A 47 13.99 -1.84 3.90
CA PRO A 47 12.76 -1.26 3.39
C PRO A 47 12.39 0.01 4.15
N LYS A 48 11.94 1.02 3.42
CA LYS A 48 11.49 2.30 3.95
C LYS A 48 10.13 2.14 4.61
N VAL A 49 10.05 2.47 5.88
CA VAL A 49 8.82 2.39 6.69
C VAL A 49 8.27 3.80 6.92
N ALA A 50 7.01 4.01 6.61
CA ALA A 50 6.30 5.25 6.90
C ALA A 50 4.97 4.99 7.61
N ILE A 51 4.54 5.96 8.45
CA ILE A 51 3.21 5.94 9.06
C ILE A 51 2.25 6.81 8.26
N VAL A 52 1.02 6.31 8.03
CA VAL A 52 -0.03 7.10 7.35
C VAL A 52 -0.43 8.28 8.23
N ASN A 53 -0.45 9.47 7.63
CA ASN A 53 -0.82 10.69 8.31
C ASN A 53 -1.64 11.60 7.37
N ASN A 54 -2.24 12.66 7.88
CA ASN A 54 -2.96 13.69 7.13
C ASN A 54 -2.07 14.89 6.72
N GLY A 55 -0.76 14.73 6.82
CA GLY A 55 0.28 15.70 6.43
C GLY A 55 1.67 15.17 6.76
N ALA A 56 2.69 15.78 6.20
CA ALA A 56 4.09 15.36 6.37
C ALA A 56 4.69 15.79 7.73
N GLU A 57 4.09 16.80 8.38
CA GLU A 57 4.60 17.39 9.61
C GLU A 57 4.36 16.46 10.82
N GLU A 58 5.34 16.41 11.74
CA GLU A 58 5.29 15.52 12.93
C GLU A 58 4.11 15.82 13.87
N GLU A 59 3.66 17.08 13.93
CA GLU A 59 2.57 17.53 14.82
C GLU A 59 1.18 17.13 14.31
N LYS A 60 1.06 16.75 13.05
CA LYS A 60 -0.22 16.35 12.45
C LYS A 60 -0.60 14.91 12.82
N GLY A 61 -1.85 14.59 12.58
CA GLY A 61 -2.41 13.28 12.84
C GLY A 61 -3.33 13.22 14.05
N ASN A 62 -4.00 12.09 14.19
CA ASN A 62 -4.81 11.77 15.37
C ASN A 62 -3.91 11.38 16.56
N ALA A 63 -4.51 11.16 17.73
CA ALA A 63 -3.79 10.81 18.95
C ALA A 63 -2.90 9.58 18.76
N LEU A 64 -3.42 8.53 18.12
CA LEU A 64 -2.67 7.30 17.86
C LEU A 64 -1.40 7.53 17.02
N VAL A 65 -1.48 8.34 15.96
CA VAL A 65 -0.33 8.68 15.13
C VAL A 65 0.69 9.48 15.89
N LYS A 66 0.25 10.51 16.64
CA LYS A 66 1.12 11.36 17.45
C LYS A 66 1.87 10.60 18.53
N GLU A 67 1.20 9.66 19.20
CA GLU A 67 1.83 8.79 20.21
C GLU A 67 2.76 7.74 19.57
N THR A 68 2.46 7.26 18.38
CA THR A 68 3.26 6.22 17.69
C THR A 68 4.51 6.79 17.02
N PHE A 69 4.44 7.99 16.47
CA PHE A 69 5.51 8.59 15.69
C PHE A 69 6.87 8.59 16.40
N PRO A 70 6.99 9.11 17.66
CA PRO A 70 8.26 9.09 18.39
C PRO A 70 8.78 7.67 18.64
N LEU A 71 7.89 6.70 18.89
CA LEU A 71 8.27 5.30 19.10
C LEU A 71 8.86 4.67 17.83
N LEU A 72 8.32 5.00 16.66
CA LEU A 72 8.87 4.56 15.38
C LEU A 72 10.22 5.24 15.09
N LYS A 73 10.34 6.52 15.40
CA LYS A 73 11.58 7.30 15.22
C LYS A 73 12.75 6.76 16.05
N GLU A 74 12.46 6.27 17.27
CA GLU A 74 13.44 5.64 18.17
C GLU A 74 13.73 4.18 17.83
N CYS A 75 12.92 3.55 16.99
CA CYS A 75 13.02 2.13 16.66
C CYS A 75 14.17 1.84 15.68
N LYS A 76 15.35 1.50 16.20
CA LYS A 76 16.58 1.26 15.40
C LYS A 76 16.52 0.02 14.49
N SER A 77 15.53 -0.84 14.65
CA SER A 77 15.40 -2.07 13.85
C SER A 77 14.64 -1.89 12.54
N ILE A 78 14.22 -0.67 12.21
CA ILE A 78 13.50 -0.32 10.98
C ILE A 78 14.10 0.94 10.36
N ASN A 79 13.94 1.09 9.05
CA ASN A 79 14.29 2.32 8.33
C ASN A 79 13.08 3.26 8.29
N PHE A 80 12.78 3.92 9.41
CA PHE A 80 11.65 4.83 9.49
C PHE A 80 11.95 6.15 8.79
N ILE A 81 11.12 6.51 7.81
CA ILE A 81 11.28 7.72 6.99
C ILE A 81 10.28 8.84 7.33
N GLY A 82 9.44 8.66 8.35
CA GLY A 82 8.46 9.66 8.79
C GLY A 82 7.03 9.37 8.34
N SER A 83 6.24 10.43 8.15
CA SER A 83 4.84 10.36 7.73
C SER A 83 4.71 10.26 6.20
N ILE A 84 3.60 9.61 5.76
CA ILE A 84 3.19 9.56 4.35
C ILE A 84 1.70 9.89 4.25
N GLU A 85 1.32 10.70 3.27
CA GLU A 85 -0.09 10.90 2.94
C GLU A 85 -0.60 9.79 2.01
N ALA A 86 -1.88 9.42 2.12
CA ALA A 86 -2.46 8.35 1.31
C ALA A 86 -2.31 8.58 -0.21
N ARG A 87 -2.30 9.84 -0.65
CA ARG A 87 -2.10 10.20 -2.07
C ARG A 87 -0.70 9.83 -2.61
N ASP A 88 0.29 9.68 -1.72
CA ASP A 88 1.68 9.43 -2.11
C ASP A 88 2.01 7.92 -2.16
N ILE A 89 1.11 7.07 -1.63
CA ILE A 89 1.27 5.61 -1.63
C ILE A 89 1.45 5.07 -3.06
N PRO A 90 0.61 5.46 -4.06
CA PRO A 90 0.76 4.97 -5.44
C PRO A 90 2.10 5.30 -6.08
N ALA A 91 2.80 6.34 -5.61
CA ALA A 91 4.11 6.73 -6.09
C ALA A 91 5.28 5.89 -5.52
N GLY A 92 5.01 4.99 -4.55
CA GLY A 92 6.02 4.11 -3.97
C GLY A 92 7.09 4.86 -3.18
N TYR A 93 6.70 5.83 -2.34
CA TYR A 93 7.65 6.54 -1.48
C TYR A 93 8.10 5.71 -0.28
N ALA A 94 7.26 4.79 0.21
CA ALA A 94 7.57 3.86 1.28
C ALA A 94 7.32 2.42 0.82
N ASP A 95 8.13 1.49 1.32
CA ASP A 95 7.99 0.06 1.06
C ASP A 95 7.02 -0.60 2.05
N VAL A 96 6.95 -0.05 3.28
CA VAL A 96 6.00 -0.45 4.33
C VAL A 96 5.20 0.76 4.76
N VAL A 97 3.89 0.68 4.61
CA VAL A 97 2.93 1.73 4.97
C VAL A 97 2.13 1.28 6.19
N VAL A 98 2.40 1.91 7.33
CA VAL A 98 1.83 1.53 8.62
C VAL A 98 0.62 2.38 8.96
N CYS A 99 -0.47 1.75 9.33
CA CYS A 99 -1.69 2.38 9.82
C CYS A 99 -2.48 1.42 10.72
N GLU A 100 -3.56 1.90 11.35
CA GLU A 100 -4.53 1.03 12.01
C GLU A 100 -5.52 0.45 10.97
N ALA A 101 -6.26 -0.58 11.37
CA ALA A 101 -7.06 -1.39 10.47
C ALA A 101 -8.14 -0.64 9.70
N PHE A 102 -8.79 0.36 10.32
CA PHE A 102 -9.85 1.12 9.65
C PHE A 102 -9.29 1.99 8.53
N VAL A 103 -8.24 2.77 8.81
CA VAL A 103 -7.57 3.59 7.79
C VAL A 103 -7.00 2.73 6.67
N GLY A 104 -6.34 1.63 7.02
CA GLY A 104 -5.79 0.73 6.01
C GLY A 104 -6.85 0.07 5.13
N ASN A 105 -7.99 -0.33 5.69
CA ASN A 105 -9.10 -0.88 4.92
C ASN A 105 -9.73 0.18 4.00
N VAL A 106 -9.89 1.41 4.46
CA VAL A 106 -10.40 2.53 3.64
C VAL A 106 -9.46 2.79 2.47
N ILE A 107 -8.16 2.89 2.71
CA ILE A 107 -7.14 3.09 1.66
C ILE A 107 -7.21 1.96 0.64
N LEU A 108 -7.19 0.70 1.09
CA LEU A 108 -7.22 -0.47 0.22
C LEU A 108 -8.46 -0.50 -0.67
N LYS A 109 -9.65 -0.33 -0.07
CA LYS A 109 -10.92 -0.37 -0.81
C LYS A 109 -11.09 0.80 -1.77
N LEU A 110 -10.62 1.98 -1.40
CA LEU A 110 -10.62 3.13 -2.31
C LEU A 110 -9.65 2.89 -3.48
N TYR A 111 -8.46 2.37 -3.19
CA TYR A 111 -7.44 2.07 -4.21
C TYR A 111 -7.96 1.06 -5.25
N GLU A 112 -8.54 -0.05 -4.79
CA GLU A 112 -9.18 -1.08 -5.63
C GLU A 112 -10.34 -0.47 -6.45
N GLY A 113 -11.20 0.32 -5.83
CA GLY A 113 -12.35 0.94 -6.47
C GLY A 113 -11.97 1.95 -7.56
N VAL A 114 -11.03 2.84 -7.27
CA VAL A 114 -10.53 3.84 -8.23
C VAL A 114 -9.83 3.17 -9.40
N GLY A 115 -8.97 2.17 -9.14
CA GLY A 115 -8.32 1.39 -10.18
C GLY A 115 -9.30 0.73 -11.14
N SER A 116 -10.32 0.05 -10.60
CA SER A 116 -11.39 -0.58 -11.39
C SER A 116 -12.19 0.41 -12.21
N ALA A 117 -12.59 1.55 -11.61
CA ALA A 117 -13.35 2.59 -12.29
C ALA A 117 -12.54 3.22 -13.44
N LEU A 118 -11.24 3.47 -13.23
CA LEU A 118 -10.36 4.02 -14.27
C LEU A 118 -10.23 3.07 -15.46
N VAL A 119 -9.99 1.77 -15.21
CA VAL A 119 -9.91 0.74 -16.27
C VAL A 119 -11.21 0.66 -17.05
N GLN A 120 -12.36 0.71 -16.37
CA GLN A 120 -13.66 0.72 -17.02
C GLN A 120 -13.82 1.96 -17.92
N LYS A 121 -13.49 3.16 -17.42
CA LYS A 121 -13.57 4.41 -18.20
C LYS A 121 -12.66 4.41 -19.41
N ILE A 122 -11.46 3.86 -19.30
CA ILE A 122 -10.54 3.66 -20.44
C ILE A 122 -11.20 2.75 -21.49
N LYS A 123 -11.77 1.61 -21.08
CA LYS A 123 -12.46 0.68 -22.00
C LYS A 123 -13.65 1.35 -22.71
N GLU A 124 -14.49 2.09 -21.97
CA GLU A 124 -15.61 2.84 -22.54
C GLU A 124 -15.11 3.85 -23.59
N GLY A 125 -14.09 4.65 -23.28
CA GLY A 125 -13.49 5.62 -24.20
C GLY A 125 -12.94 4.97 -25.47
N MET A 126 -12.31 3.81 -25.33
CA MET A 126 -11.77 3.04 -26.48
C MET A 126 -12.86 2.49 -27.41
N MET A 127 -14.10 2.36 -26.96
CA MET A 127 -15.23 1.82 -27.75
C MET A 127 -16.11 2.90 -28.40
N THR A 128 -15.79 4.19 -28.29
CA THR A 128 -16.64 5.31 -28.75
C THR A 128 -16.71 5.47 -30.26
N SER A 129 -15.66 5.10 -31.01
CA SER A 129 -15.62 5.25 -32.47
C SER A 129 -14.87 4.09 -33.13
N THR A 130 -15.06 3.92 -34.45
CA THR A 130 -14.32 2.92 -35.23
C THR A 130 -12.81 3.15 -35.16
N ARG A 131 -12.39 4.41 -35.23
CA ARG A 131 -10.97 4.79 -35.11
C ARG A 131 -10.40 4.41 -33.72
N SER A 132 -11.14 4.69 -32.66
CA SER A 132 -10.75 4.34 -31.28
C SER A 132 -10.66 2.83 -31.07
N LYS A 133 -11.58 2.06 -31.67
CA LYS A 133 -11.57 0.58 -31.63
C LYS A 133 -10.32 -0.02 -32.31
N ILE A 134 -9.95 0.53 -33.48
CA ILE A 134 -8.72 0.12 -34.17
C ILE A 134 -7.48 0.44 -33.32
N GLY A 135 -7.41 1.65 -32.77
CA GLY A 135 -6.34 2.06 -31.84
C GLY A 135 -6.27 1.15 -30.62
N ALA A 136 -7.41 0.83 -30.01
CA ALA A 136 -7.50 -0.09 -28.87
C ALA A 136 -6.96 -1.49 -29.20
N LEU A 137 -7.23 -2.01 -30.39
CA LEU A 137 -6.69 -3.30 -30.84
C LEU A 137 -5.16 -3.30 -30.88
N LEU A 138 -4.57 -2.20 -31.38
CA LEU A 138 -3.11 -2.05 -31.49
C LEU A 138 -2.45 -1.89 -30.12
N VAL A 139 -3.08 -1.17 -29.20
CA VAL A 139 -2.53 -0.90 -27.85
C VAL A 139 -2.81 -2.04 -26.86
N LYS A 140 -3.76 -2.92 -27.15
CA LYS A 140 -4.23 -3.99 -26.24
C LYS A 140 -3.10 -4.82 -25.59
N PRO A 141 -2.03 -5.25 -26.30
CA PRO A 141 -0.95 -6.03 -25.68
C PRO A 141 -0.22 -5.23 -24.60
N ALA A 142 0.20 -3.99 -24.92
CA ALA A 142 0.91 -3.11 -23.99
C ALA A 142 0.03 -2.74 -22.78
N LEU A 143 -1.25 -2.43 -23.01
CA LEU A 143 -2.19 -2.12 -21.93
C LEU A 143 -2.40 -3.33 -21.02
N LYS A 144 -2.49 -4.53 -21.55
CA LYS A 144 -2.62 -5.76 -20.77
C LYS A 144 -1.39 -5.98 -19.86
N GLU A 145 -0.20 -5.77 -20.36
CA GLU A 145 1.05 -5.88 -19.62
C GLU A 145 1.12 -4.83 -18.48
N THR A 146 0.80 -3.57 -18.82
CA THR A 146 0.74 -2.49 -17.81
C THR A 146 -0.30 -2.78 -16.72
N LEU A 147 -1.51 -3.21 -17.09
CA LEU A 147 -2.56 -3.52 -16.10
C LEU A 147 -2.20 -4.75 -15.25
N LYS A 148 -1.45 -5.71 -15.78
CA LYS A 148 -0.96 -6.86 -15.04
C LYS A 148 -0.02 -6.43 -13.90
N SER A 149 0.84 -5.44 -14.12
CA SER A 149 1.72 -4.91 -13.08
C SER A 149 0.99 -4.21 -11.93
N PHE A 150 -0.29 -3.85 -12.13
CA PHE A 150 -1.17 -3.27 -11.11
C PHE A 150 -2.18 -4.27 -10.52
N ASP A 151 -2.08 -5.56 -10.88
CA ASP A 151 -2.96 -6.59 -10.35
C ASP A 151 -2.39 -7.14 -9.04
N ALA A 152 -3.03 -6.79 -7.92
CA ALA A 152 -2.62 -7.26 -6.59
C ALA A 152 -2.68 -8.80 -6.45
N THR A 153 -3.44 -9.49 -7.28
CA THR A 153 -3.54 -10.97 -7.26
C THR A 153 -2.24 -11.65 -7.71
N GLU A 154 -1.42 -10.99 -8.53
CA GLU A 154 -0.11 -11.49 -8.97
C GLU A 154 0.90 -11.59 -7.80
N TYR A 155 0.71 -10.82 -6.74
CA TYR A 155 1.62 -10.76 -5.59
C TYR A 155 1.21 -11.69 -4.43
N GLY A 156 0.24 -12.58 -4.65
CA GLY A 156 -0.31 -13.45 -3.60
C GLY A 156 -1.33 -12.72 -2.72
N GLY A 157 -2.06 -13.46 -1.89
CA GLY A 157 -3.10 -12.90 -1.03
C GLY A 157 -2.58 -11.88 0.00
N ALA A 158 -3.45 -11.47 0.91
CA ALA A 158 -3.11 -10.59 2.04
C ALA A 158 -2.68 -11.43 3.25
N PRO A 159 -1.39 -11.70 3.48
CA PRO A 159 -0.96 -12.55 4.59
C PRO A 159 -1.34 -11.92 5.93
N LEU A 160 -1.78 -12.76 6.87
CA LEU A 160 -1.99 -12.36 8.25
C LEU A 160 -0.67 -12.53 9.01
N LEU A 161 0.04 -11.41 9.19
CA LEU A 161 1.35 -11.40 9.84
C LEU A 161 1.20 -11.45 11.37
N GLY A 162 2.22 -11.99 12.06
CA GLY A 162 2.28 -12.04 13.52
C GLY A 162 1.64 -13.26 14.16
N LEU A 163 1.19 -14.23 13.40
CA LEU A 163 0.70 -15.52 13.90
C LEU A 163 1.85 -16.53 14.02
N LYS A 164 1.68 -17.51 14.94
CA LYS A 164 2.66 -18.59 15.15
C LYS A 164 2.54 -19.75 14.13
N GLY A 165 1.81 -19.56 13.04
CA GLY A 165 1.59 -20.56 11.99
C GLY A 165 0.94 -19.97 10.77
N LEU A 166 0.83 -20.77 9.71
CA LEU A 166 0.05 -20.42 8.51
C LEU A 166 -1.45 -20.52 8.82
N VAL A 167 -2.19 -19.51 8.39
CA VAL A 167 -3.65 -19.45 8.42
C VAL A 167 -4.16 -19.30 7.00
#